data_a01b643306410d6821a6ed52d167d14d
#
_entry.id   a01b643306410d6821a6ed52d167d14d
#
_cell.length_a   1.000
_cell.length_b   1.000
_cell.length_c   1.000
_cell.angle_alpha   90.00
_cell.angle_beta   90.00
_cell.angle_gamma   90.00
#
_symmetry.space_group_name_H-M   'P 1'
#
loop_
_entity.id
_entity.type
_entity.pdbx_description
1 polymer ?
#
loop_
_entity_poly.entity_id
_entity_poly.type
_entity_poly.pdbx_seq_one_letter_code
_entity_poly.pdbx_strand_id
1 'polypeptide(L)'
;MRKTPYLRLRYPWTDDVVSAADVQSMASDIDQALVSTATLAANFSKFASATVYRNATQSLTKGSFTAITFDTVVSNNGAESPLANGSWYSVANPTRLTAPSACIVLATGSGGVNIGSALGTSGVIQLGVTLNGASGGSGVQGTKWAPLSTVTGQQWTSALTMWKLAAGDYLELKMYWTGTPAGPFNTDNVSPPTLSVMMVALPSVS
;
A
#
# COMPACT_ATOMS: atom_id res chain seq x y z
N MET A 1 4.40 34.69 -33.25
CA MET A 1 3.32 34.02 -32.50
C MET A 1 3.76 33.76 -31.06
N ARG A 2 3.00 34.16 -30.04
CA ARG A 2 3.30 33.87 -28.62
C ARG A 2 2.61 32.58 -28.17
N LYS A 3 3.14 31.96 -27.14
CA LYS A 3 2.55 30.75 -26.51
C LYS A 3 1.95 31.10 -25.16
N THR A 4 0.85 30.45 -24.79
CA THR A 4 0.28 30.58 -23.45
C THR A 4 1.26 30.00 -22.42
N PRO A 5 1.36 30.58 -21.19
CA PRO A 5 2.33 30.15 -20.18
C PRO A 5 2.12 28.70 -19.71
N TYR A 6 0.87 28.25 -19.69
CA TYR A 6 0.52 26.95 -19.10
C TYR A 6 0.36 25.83 -20.13
N LEU A 7 -0.28 26.10 -21.28
CA LEU A 7 -0.56 25.08 -22.28
C LEU A 7 0.37 25.15 -23.49
N ARG A 8 1.25 26.17 -23.52
CA ARG A 8 2.16 26.44 -24.67
C ARG A 8 1.43 26.54 -26.03
N LEU A 9 0.15 26.86 -25.99
CA LEU A 9 -0.65 27.05 -27.18
C LEU A 9 -0.18 28.30 -27.91
N ARG A 10 -0.11 28.23 -29.21
CA ARG A 10 0.16 29.39 -30.06
C ARG A 10 -1.10 30.27 -30.13
N TYR A 11 -0.94 31.58 -30.07
CA TYR A 11 -2.01 32.50 -30.30
C TYR A 11 -1.49 33.67 -31.14
N PRO A 12 -2.28 34.19 -32.12
CA PRO A 12 -1.94 35.39 -32.86
C PRO A 12 -2.06 36.63 -31.98
N TRP A 13 -1.28 37.65 -32.26
CA TRP A 13 -1.49 38.96 -31.71
C TRP A 13 -2.77 39.58 -32.29
N THR A 14 -3.37 40.55 -31.58
CA THR A 14 -4.60 41.23 -32.00
C THR A 14 -4.45 41.94 -33.35
N ASP A 15 -3.22 42.25 -33.75
CA ASP A 15 -2.93 43.01 -34.97
C ASP A 15 -2.41 42.06 -36.11
N ASP A 16 -2.31 40.78 -35.86
CA ASP A 16 -1.87 39.81 -36.89
C ASP A 16 -3.06 39.31 -37.71
N VAL A 17 -2.89 39.25 -39.02
CA VAL A 17 -3.83 38.55 -39.90
C VAL A 17 -3.71 37.06 -39.63
N VAL A 18 -4.74 36.45 -39.04
CA VAL A 18 -4.78 35.01 -38.73
C VAL A 18 -4.82 34.22 -40.04
N SER A 19 -3.79 33.49 -40.35
CA SER A 19 -3.75 32.61 -41.51
C SER A 19 -4.36 31.21 -41.19
N ALA A 20 -4.75 30.49 -42.25
CA ALA A 20 -5.21 29.11 -42.10
C ALA A 20 -4.15 28.21 -41.44
N ALA A 21 -2.87 28.51 -41.70
CA ALA A 21 -1.73 27.77 -41.07
C ALA A 21 -1.67 28.04 -39.54
N ASP A 22 -2.00 29.24 -39.11
CA ASP A 22 -2.06 29.56 -37.65
C ASP A 22 -3.18 28.81 -36.97
N VAL A 23 -4.37 28.73 -37.61
CA VAL A 23 -5.52 27.96 -37.08
C VAL A 23 -5.17 26.48 -37.01
N GLN A 24 -4.53 25.88 -38.01
CA GLN A 24 -4.08 24.49 -38.01
C GLN A 24 -3.04 24.23 -36.92
N SER A 25 -2.08 25.15 -36.75
CA SER A 25 -1.10 25.04 -35.67
C SER A 25 -1.73 25.06 -34.27
N MET A 26 -2.73 25.93 -34.06
CA MET A 26 -3.48 25.99 -32.80
C MET A 26 -4.27 24.70 -32.56
N ALA A 27 -4.95 24.18 -33.58
CA ALA A 27 -5.68 22.92 -33.48
C ALA A 27 -4.73 21.76 -33.09
N SER A 28 -3.58 21.65 -33.75
CA SER A 28 -2.58 20.65 -33.42
C SER A 28 -2.01 20.78 -31.99
N ASP A 29 -1.77 22.02 -31.52
CA ASP A 29 -1.30 22.26 -30.15
C ASP A 29 -2.37 21.85 -29.11
N ILE A 30 -3.68 22.06 -29.42
CA ILE A 30 -4.80 21.63 -28.59
C ILE A 30 -4.89 20.11 -28.54
N ASP A 31 -4.82 19.44 -29.68
CA ASP A 31 -4.87 17.98 -29.76
C ASP A 31 -3.73 17.34 -28.98
N GLN A 32 -2.51 17.87 -29.09
CA GLN A 32 -1.37 17.40 -28.30
C GLN A 32 -1.57 17.61 -26.80
N ALA A 33 -2.13 18.74 -26.39
CA ALA A 33 -2.44 19.03 -24.98
C ALA A 33 -3.50 18.06 -24.43
N LEU A 34 -4.54 17.78 -25.23
CA LEU A 34 -5.60 16.83 -24.86
C LEU A 34 -5.07 15.41 -24.74
N VAL A 35 -4.24 14.94 -25.68
CA VAL A 35 -3.61 13.62 -25.63
C VAL A 35 -2.71 13.49 -24.38
N SER A 36 -1.93 14.53 -24.08
CA SER A 36 -1.07 14.54 -22.89
C SER A 36 -1.88 14.48 -21.60
N THR A 37 -3.00 15.21 -21.54
CA THR A 37 -3.91 15.23 -20.38
C THR A 37 -4.61 13.89 -20.20
N ALA A 38 -5.07 13.26 -21.29
CA ALA A 38 -5.69 11.94 -21.24
C ALA A 38 -4.69 10.87 -20.82
N THR A 39 -3.44 10.94 -21.27
CA THR A 39 -2.36 10.05 -20.87
C THR A 39 -2.04 10.20 -19.37
N LEU A 40 -1.97 11.42 -18.85
CA LEU A 40 -1.79 11.68 -17.43
C LEU A 40 -2.95 11.11 -16.61
N ALA A 41 -4.19 11.35 -17.02
CA ALA A 41 -5.37 10.81 -16.33
C ALA A 41 -5.39 9.28 -16.34
N ALA A 42 -5.05 8.65 -17.47
CA ALA A 42 -4.92 7.21 -17.57
C ALA A 42 -3.81 6.64 -16.68
N ASN A 43 -2.71 7.37 -16.51
CA ASN A 43 -1.62 6.97 -15.63
C ASN A 43 -2.00 7.14 -14.15
N PHE A 44 -2.75 8.18 -13.79
CA PHE A 44 -3.27 8.36 -12.42
C PHE A 44 -4.29 7.29 -12.04
N SER A 45 -5.08 6.77 -12.97
CA SER A 45 -6.03 5.69 -12.70
C SER A 45 -5.40 4.32 -12.48
N LYS A 46 -4.11 4.18 -12.73
CA LYS A 46 -3.36 2.91 -12.68
C LYS A 46 -2.30 2.87 -11.58
N PHE A 47 -2.57 3.49 -10.43
CA PHE A 47 -1.68 3.32 -9.28
C PHE A 47 -1.57 1.84 -8.91
N ALA A 48 -0.34 1.35 -8.88
CA ALA A 48 -0.08 -0.01 -8.43
C ALA A 48 -0.56 -0.16 -6.98
N SER A 49 -1.42 -1.12 -6.76
CA SER A 49 -1.95 -1.44 -5.44
C SER A 49 -2.10 -2.94 -5.28
N ALA A 50 -2.02 -3.40 -4.05
CA ALA A 50 -2.37 -4.76 -3.71
C ALA A 50 -3.04 -4.80 -2.36
N THR A 51 -4.02 -5.68 -2.22
CA THR A 51 -4.70 -5.98 -0.97
C THR A 51 -4.83 -7.48 -0.84
N VAL A 52 -4.30 -8.01 0.25
CA VAL A 52 -4.36 -9.43 0.60
C VAL A 52 -4.86 -9.59 2.02
N TYR A 53 -5.54 -10.70 2.32
CA TYR A 53 -5.97 -11.00 3.67
C TYR A 53 -5.89 -12.49 3.99
N ARG A 54 -5.95 -12.80 5.27
CA ARG A 54 -5.99 -14.15 5.80
C ARG A 54 -7.41 -14.51 6.18
N ASN A 55 -8.08 -15.35 5.38
CA ASN A 55 -9.44 -15.80 5.66
C ASN A 55 -9.47 -16.94 6.69
N ALA A 56 -8.51 -17.87 6.63
CA ALA A 56 -8.41 -18.96 7.61
C ALA A 56 -7.72 -18.49 8.91
N THR A 57 -8.05 -19.12 10.03
CA THR A 57 -7.37 -18.84 11.30
C THR A 57 -5.89 -19.24 11.24
N GLN A 58 -5.04 -18.47 11.92
CA GLN A 58 -3.61 -18.75 12.06
C GLN A 58 -3.22 -18.61 13.53
N SER A 59 -2.52 -19.61 14.07
CA SER A 59 -2.00 -19.53 15.43
C SER A 59 -0.83 -18.56 15.52
N LEU A 60 -0.84 -17.74 16.58
CA LEU A 60 0.19 -16.75 16.87
C LEU A 60 1.07 -17.22 18.03
N THR A 61 2.37 -17.16 17.85
CA THR A 61 3.34 -17.57 18.88
C THR A 61 3.50 -16.46 19.93
N LYS A 62 3.32 -16.82 21.21
CA LYS A 62 3.52 -15.90 22.34
C LYS A 62 4.96 -15.37 22.39
N GLY A 63 5.10 -14.06 22.61
CA GLY A 63 6.39 -13.41 22.78
C GLY A 63 7.22 -13.28 21.49
N SER A 64 6.62 -13.58 20.34
CA SER A 64 7.29 -13.51 19.04
C SER A 64 6.42 -12.81 17.99
N PHE A 65 7.04 -12.04 17.09
CA PHE A 65 6.37 -11.52 15.92
C PHE A 65 6.10 -12.63 14.92
N THR A 66 4.84 -12.98 14.73
CA THR A 66 4.40 -13.99 13.77
C THR A 66 3.95 -13.30 12.50
N ALA A 67 4.58 -13.64 11.36
CA ALA A 67 4.14 -13.16 10.05
C ALA A 67 2.81 -13.81 9.67
N ILE A 68 1.90 -13.00 9.13
CA ILE A 68 0.59 -13.48 8.66
C ILE A 68 0.77 -14.10 7.28
N THR A 69 0.25 -15.31 7.13
CA THR A 69 0.21 -16.01 5.85
C THR A 69 -1.11 -15.70 5.16
N PHE A 70 -1.08 -14.95 4.07
CA PHE A 70 -2.28 -14.59 3.32
C PHE A 70 -2.73 -15.73 2.41
N ASP A 71 -4.03 -15.92 2.31
CA ASP A 71 -4.66 -16.95 1.48
C ASP A 71 -5.66 -16.38 0.46
N THR A 72 -5.94 -15.09 0.53
CA THR A 72 -6.90 -14.43 -0.34
C THR A 72 -6.37 -13.11 -0.87
N VAL A 73 -6.55 -12.90 -2.17
CA VAL A 73 -6.17 -11.67 -2.88
C VAL A 73 -7.43 -10.91 -3.26
N VAL A 74 -7.53 -9.65 -2.83
CA VAL A 74 -8.61 -8.74 -3.24
C VAL A 74 -8.19 -7.97 -4.49
N SER A 75 -6.98 -7.44 -4.49
CA SER A 75 -6.40 -6.71 -5.63
C SER A 75 -4.91 -6.96 -5.72
N ASN A 76 -4.37 -6.95 -6.94
CA ASN A 76 -2.94 -7.12 -7.19
C ASN A 76 -2.58 -6.43 -8.52
N ASN A 77 -2.83 -5.13 -8.60
CA ASN A 77 -2.83 -4.33 -9.82
C ASN A 77 -1.44 -3.84 -10.26
N GLY A 78 -0.37 -4.40 -9.73
CA GLY A 78 0.99 -4.00 -10.09
C GLY A 78 1.36 -4.30 -11.54
N ALA A 79 0.82 -5.38 -12.11
CA ALA A 79 1.13 -5.82 -13.46
C ALA A 79 0.55 -4.91 -14.57
N GLU A 80 -0.54 -4.19 -14.27
CA GLU A 80 -1.22 -3.32 -15.23
C GLU A 80 -0.79 -1.85 -15.11
N SER A 81 -0.01 -1.52 -14.10
CA SER A 81 0.46 -0.15 -13.90
C SER A 81 1.68 0.14 -14.78
N PRO A 82 1.66 1.20 -15.58
CA PRO A 82 2.85 1.64 -16.31
C PRO A 82 3.98 2.11 -15.38
N LEU A 83 3.68 2.31 -14.10
CA LEU A 83 4.62 2.75 -13.07
C LEU A 83 5.25 1.60 -12.28
N ALA A 84 4.69 0.37 -12.40
CA ALA A 84 5.22 -0.80 -11.73
C ALA A 84 5.06 -2.04 -12.60
N ASN A 85 6.16 -2.59 -13.06
CA ASN A 85 6.17 -3.83 -13.84
C ASN A 85 6.14 -5.02 -12.87
N GLY A 86 4.99 -5.62 -12.65
CA GLY A 86 4.90 -6.86 -11.92
C GLY A 86 3.84 -6.88 -10.81
N SER A 87 3.65 -8.05 -10.28
CA SER A 87 2.70 -8.36 -9.23
C SER A 87 3.32 -8.14 -7.85
N TRP A 88 2.59 -7.54 -6.93
CA TRP A 88 3.01 -7.38 -5.54
C TRP A 88 2.95 -8.68 -4.74
N TYR A 89 1.96 -9.53 -5.02
CA TYR A 89 1.71 -10.77 -4.29
C TYR A 89 2.03 -12.00 -5.14
N SER A 90 2.62 -12.99 -4.49
CA SER A 90 2.87 -14.31 -5.08
C SER A 90 2.51 -15.41 -4.08
N VAL A 91 1.84 -16.44 -4.54
CA VAL A 91 1.51 -17.63 -3.74
C VAL A 91 2.75 -18.39 -3.26
N ALA A 92 3.89 -18.21 -3.94
CA ALA A 92 5.17 -18.79 -3.50
C ALA A 92 5.74 -18.10 -2.25
N ASN A 93 5.28 -16.87 -1.96
CA ASN A 93 5.68 -16.08 -0.80
C ASN A 93 4.45 -15.50 -0.11
N PRO A 94 3.62 -16.32 0.52
CA PRO A 94 2.27 -15.95 0.95
C PRO A 94 2.24 -15.00 2.17
N THR A 95 3.38 -14.66 2.76
CA THR A 95 3.44 -13.79 3.94
C THR A 95 3.70 -12.32 3.60
N ARG A 96 3.90 -11.98 2.29
CA ARG A 96 4.45 -10.66 1.94
C ARG A 96 3.90 -10.09 0.65
N LEU A 97 3.97 -8.75 0.57
CA LEU A 97 3.81 -7.98 -0.67
C LEU A 97 5.19 -7.45 -1.08
N THR A 98 5.67 -7.84 -2.25
CA THR A 98 7.00 -7.49 -2.76
C THR A 98 6.89 -6.37 -3.77
N ALA A 99 7.68 -5.31 -3.61
CA ALA A 99 7.71 -4.18 -4.53
C ALA A 99 8.28 -4.59 -5.89
N PRO A 100 7.51 -4.50 -6.98
CA PRO A 100 7.99 -4.88 -8.31
C PRO A 100 8.98 -3.86 -8.89
N SER A 101 8.99 -2.65 -8.37
CA SER A 101 9.90 -1.57 -8.75
C SER A 101 10.16 -0.65 -7.56
N ALA A 102 11.18 0.21 -7.65
CA ALA A 102 11.43 1.23 -6.65
C ALA A 102 10.24 2.21 -6.59
N CYS A 103 9.70 2.45 -5.39
CA CYS A 103 8.49 3.28 -5.21
C CYS A 103 8.36 3.81 -3.79
N ILE A 104 7.45 4.76 -3.61
CA ILE A 104 6.95 5.18 -2.31
C ILE A 104 5.53 4.66 -2.17
N VAL A 105 5.25 3.96 -1.09
CA VAL A 105 3.95 3.35 -0.83
C VAL A 105 3.33 3.84 0.47
N LEU A 106 2.01 3.95 0.47
CA LEU A 106 1.19 3.95 1.67
C LEU A 106 0.79 2.49 1.95
N ALA A 107 1.16 1.99 3.12
CA ALA A 107 0.83 0.64 3.55
C ALA A 107 -0.10 0.67 4.75
N THR A 108 -1.15 -0.13 4.71
CA THR A 108 -2.08 -0.33 5.82
C THR A 108 -2.10 -1.78 6.23
N GLY A 109 -1.94 -2.03 7.52
CA GLY A 109 -2.15 -3.32 8.12
C GLY A 109 -3.32 -3.27 9.08
N SER A 110 -4.22 -4.21 9.03
CA SER A 110 -5.29 -4.35 10.03
C SER A 110 -5.49 -5.81 10.36
N GLY A 111 -6.03 -6.09 11.53
CA GLY A 111 -6.36 -7.46 11.87
C GLY A 111 -6.87 -7.61 13.29
N GLY A 112 -7.65 -8.65 13.46
CA GLY A 112 -8.19 -9.07 14.73
C GLY A 112 -7.55 -10.36 15.23
N VAL A 113 -7.63 -10.55 16.54
CA VAL A 113 -7.32 -11.79 17.22
C VAL A 113 -8.52 -12.21 18.05
N ASN A 114 -8.74 -13.50 18.13
CA ASN A 114 -9.72 -14.07 19.04
C ASN A 114 -8.99 -14.51 20.31
N ILE A 115 -9.31 -13.89 21.40
CA ILE A 115 -8.73 -14.12 22.72
C ILE A 115 -9.66 -14.99 23.52
N GLY A 116 -9.33 -16.28 23.64
CA GLY A 116 -10.12 -17.23 24.43
C GLY A 116 -10.09 -16.98 25.94
N SER A 117 -9.06 -16.29 26.46
CA SER A 117 -8.86 -15.97 27.87
C SER A 117 -8.20 -14.62 28.03
N ALA A 118 -8.55 -13.88 29.09
CA ALA A 118 -7.96 -12.58 29.37
C ALA A 118 -6.41 -12.62 29.46
N LEU A 119 -5.76 -11.66 28.83
CA LEU A 119 -4.28 -11.60 28.76
C LEU A 119 -3.61 -11.23 30.09
N GLY A 120 -4.39 -10.79 31.09
CA GLY A 120 -3.88 -10.28 32.36
C GLY A 120 -3.38 -8.83 32.24
N THR A 121 -2.93 -8.27 33.35
CA THR A 121 -2.59 -6.85 33.48
C THR A 121 -1.37 -6.41 32.65
N SER A 122 -0.53 -7.35 32.22
CA SER A 122 0.66 -7.09 31.39
C SER A 122 0.51 -7.60 29.95
N GLY A 123 -0.69 -8.02 29.58
CA GLY A 123 -0.95 -8.54 28.24
C GLY A 123 -0.97 -7.44 27.18
N VAL A 124 -0.32 -7.69 26.06
CA VAL A 124 -0.24 -6.76 24.92
C VAL A 124 -0.47 -7.53 23.64
N ILE A 125 -1.22 -6.91 22.73
CA ILE A 125 -1.25 -7.30 21.31
C ILE A 125 -0.70 -6.15 20.51
N GLN A 126 0.21 -6.47 19.59
CA GLN A 126 0.83 -5.52 18.69
C GLN A 126 0.66 -6.03 17.25
N LEU A 127 0.32 -5.10 16.37
CA LEU A 127 0.30 -5.33 14.93
C LEU A 127 1.24 -4.34 14.27
N GLY A 128 2.07 -4.80 13.36
CA GLY A 128 3.03 -3.95 12.67
C GLY A 128 3.20 -4.35 11.21
N VAL A 129 3.37 -3.34 10.36
CA VAL A 129 3.87 -3.53 9.00
C VAL A 129 5.39 -3.47 9.06
N THR A 130 6.05 -4.51 8.56
CA THR A 130 7.50 -4.67 8.65
C THR A 130 8.14 -4.69 7.27
N LEU A 131 9.33 -4.11 7.18
CA LEU A 131 10.14 -4.11 5.97
C LEU A 131 11.16 -5.26 6.04
N ASN A 132 11.24 -6.05 4.94
CA ASN A 132 12.25 -7.08 4.72
C ASN A 132 12.41 -8.06 5.90
N GLY A 133 11.29 -8.46 6.50
CA GLY A 133 11.29 -9.45 7.57
C GLY A 133 11.68 -8.94 8.95
N ALA A 134 11.89 -7.63 9.13
CA ALA A 134 12.28 -7.05 10.41
C ALA A 134 11.37 -7.53 11.55
N SER A 135 11.97 -7.78 12.71
CA SER A 135 11.27 -8.19 13.93
C SER A 135 11.34 -7.14 15.05
N GLY A 136 11.84 -5.94 14.73
CA GLY A 136 11.95 -4.82 15.66
C GLY A 136 12.69 -3.63 15.06
N GLY A 137 12.84 -2.57 15.84
CA GLY A 137 13.57 -1.36 15.45
C GLY A 137 12.92 -0.57 14.31
N SER A 138 13.73 0.12 13.52
CA SER A 138 13.28 0.97 12.41
C SER A 138 12.61 0.23 11.25
N GLY A 139 12.81 -1.09 11.18
CA GLY A 139 12.15 -1.94 10.16
C GLY A 139 10.69 -2.30 10.50
N VAL A 140 10.19 -1.88 11.65
CA VAL A 140 8.78 -2.06 12.07
C VAL A 140 8.16 -0.69 12.23
N GLN A 141 7.25 -0.34 11.36
CA GLN A 141 6.56 0.96 11.41
C GLN A 141 5.04 0.76 11.52
N GLY A 142 4.37 1.81 11.96
CA GLY A 142 2.93 1.81 12.09
C GLY A 142 2.41 0.87 13.18
N THR A 143 3.27 0.46 14.09
CA THR A 143 2.91 -0.45 15.18
C THR A 143 1.99 0.23 16.18
N LYS A 144 0.90 -0.41 16.50
CA LYS A 144 -0.03 0.04 17.52
C LYS A 144 -0.09 -1.00 18.65
N TRP A 145 0.05 -0.51 19.88
CA TRP A 145 -0.08 -1.31 21.09
C TRP A 145 -1.50 -1.23 21.64
N ALA A 146 -2.06 -2.37 21.95
CA ALA A 146 -3.33 -2.45 22.63
C ALA A 146 -3.15 -3.23 23.95
N PRO A 147 -3.11 -2.57 25.10
CA PRO A 147 -3.11 -3.25 26.39
C PRO A 147 -4.48 -3.88 26.64
N LEU A 148 -4.51 -5.16 26.92
CA LEU A 148 -5.74 -5.94 27.10
C LEU A 148 -5.70 -6.64 28.45
N SER A 149 -5.93 -5.91 29.54
CA SER A 149 -5.79 -6.48 30.88
C SER A 149 -6.91 -7.42 31.31
N THR A 150 -8.14 -7.22 30.81
CA THR A 150 -9.32 -7.97 31.28
C THR A 150 -10.27 -8.41 30.17
N VAL A 151 -9.95 -8.12 28.92
CA VAL A 151 -10.85 -8.33 27.79
C VAL A 151 -10.67 -9.72 27.20
N THR A 152 -11.77 -10.41 26.96
CA THR A 152 -11.86 -11.67 26.20
C THR A 152 -12.63 -11.41 24.91
N GLY A 153 -12.53 -12.33 23.97
CA GLY A 153 -13.23 -12.26 22.70
C GLY A 153 -12.40 -11.60 21.59
N GLN A 154 -13.09 -11.01 20.62
CA GLN A 154 -12.46 -10.43 19.45
C GLN A 154 -11.85 -9.06 19.76
N GLN A 155 -10.59 -8.91 19.43
CA GLN A 155 -9.85 -7.65 19.51
C GLN A 155 -9.20 -7.36 18.18
N TRP A 156 -9.25 -6.11 17.73
CA TRP A 156 -8.66 -5.72 16.45
C TRP A 156 -7.88 -4.42 16.56
N THR A 157 -6.93 -4.23 15.66
CA THR A 157 -6.11 -3.04 15.57
C THR A 157 -5.67 -2.80 14.14
N SER A 158 -5.16 -1.61 13.87
CA SER A 158 -4.66 -1.23 12.56
C SER A 158 -3.37 -0.43 12.66
N ALA A 159 -2.58 -0.47 11.61
CA ALA A 159 -1.37 0.31 11.43
C ALA A 159 -1.39 0.96 10.05
N LEU A 160 -0.94 2.21 9.98
CA LEU A 160 -0.77 2.96 8.74
C LEU A 160 0.66 3.48 8.70
N THR A 161 1.33 3.29 7.58
CA THR A 161 2.73 3.68 7.43
C THR A 161 3.06 4.03 5.98
N MET A 162 4.12 4.79 5.80
CA MET A 162 4.67 5.13 4.49
C MET A 162 6.09 4.58 4.38
N TRP A 163 6.39 3.92 3.26
CA TRP A 163 7.69 3.34 2.98
C TRP A 163 8.25 3.79 1.64
N LYS A 164 9.55 4.06 1.62
CA LYS A 164 10.33 4.11 0.38
C LYS A 164 10.95 2.73 0.18
N LEU A 165 10.58 2.07 -0.90
CA LEU A 165 10.98 0.71 -1.24
C LEU A 165 11.90 0.72 -2.46
N ALA A 166 12.92 -0.13 -2.44
CA ALA A 166 13.64 -0.55 -3.64
C ALA A 166 12.87 -1.68 -4.34
N ALA A 167 13.20 -1.95 -5.60
CA ALA A 167 12.70 -3.14 -6.28
C ALA A 167 13.14 -4.41 -5.52
N GLY A 168 12.21 -5.32 -5.23
CA GLY A 168 12.46 -6.52 -4.47
C GLY A 168 12.31 -6.38 -2.95
N ASP A 169 12.26 -5.16 -2.40
CA ASP A 169 11.85 -4.98 -1.00
C ASP A 169 10.45 -5.50 -0.78
N TYR A 170 10.17 -5.98 0.42
CA TYR A 170 8.85 -6.52 0.73
C TYR A 170 8.33 -6.05 2.08
N LEU A 171 7.02 -5.99 2.17
CA LEU A 171 6.28 -5.68 3.39
C LEU A 171 5.54 -6.92 3.89
N GLU A 172 5.59 -7.15 5.20
CA GLU A 172 4.85 -8.19 5.90
C GLU A 172 3.97 -7.57 6.97
N LEU A 173 2.81 -8.17 7.19
CA LEU A 173 2.02 -7.92 8.38
C LEU A 173 2.43 -8.90 9.45
N LYS A 174 2.88 -8.42 10.59
CA LYS A 174 3.24 -9.25 11.74
C LYS A 174 2.38 -8.92 12.95
N MET A 175 2.04 -9.96 13.67
CA MET A 175 1.33 -9.84 14.95
C MET A 175 2.19 -10.41 16.08
N TYR A 176 2.15 -9.72 17.20
CA TYR A 176 2.86 -10.10 18.43
C TYR A 176 1.88 -10.04 19.60
N TRP A 177 2.03 -10.95 20.54
CA TRP A 177 1.26 -10.89 21.77
C TRP A 177 2.07 -11.39 22.98
N THR A 178 1.73 -10.85 24.15
CA THR A 178 2.21 -11.30 25.46
C THR A 178 1.03 -11.36 26.43
N GLY A 179 1.20 -12.03 27.53
CA GLY A 179 0.17 -12.13 28.57
C GLY A 179 0.26 -13.43 29.33
N THR A 180 -0.66 -13.61 30.27
CA THR A 180 -0.63 -14.69 31.25
C THR A 180 -1.12 -16.04 30.70
N PRO A 181 -2.15 -16.15 29.84
CA PRO A 181 -2.59 -17.47 29.40
C PRO A 181 -1.55 -18.14 28.50
N ALA A 182 -1.45 -19.44 28.66
CA ALA A 182 -0.55 -20.27 27.88
C ALA A 182 -1.14 -20.78 26.56
N GLY A 183 -2.38 -20.40 26.22
CA GLY A 183 -3.10 -20.89 25.04
C GLY A 183 -2.66 -20.23 23.74
N PRO A 184 -2.83 -20.92 22.61
CA PRO A 184 -2.61 -20.32 21.33
C PRO A 184 -3.63 -19.19 21.10
N PHE A 185 -3.16 -18.03 20.66
CA PHE A 185 -4.00 -17.00 20.11
C PHE A 185 -4.09 -17.22 18.60
N ASN A 186 -5.29 -17.10 18.07
CA ASN A 186 -5.53 -17.26 16.66
C ASN A 186 -5.92 -15.90 16.05
N THR A 187 -5.57 -15.71 14.80
CA THR A 187 -6.13 -14.61 14.01
C THR A 187 -7.65 -14.78 13.94
N ASP A 188 -8.36 -13.66 13.93
CA ASP A 188 -9.81 -13.64 13.80
C ASP A 188 -10.20 -13.80 12.31
N ASN A 189 -11.24 -14.59 12.05
CA ASN A 189 -11.83 -14.76 10.71
C ASN A 189 -13.01 -13.79 10.44
N VAL A 190 -13.50 -13.11 11.47
CA VAL A 190 -14.56 -12.08 11.32
C VAL A 190 -13.94 -10.73 10.96
N SER A 191 -12.75 -10.45 11.51
CA SER A 191 -11.94 -9.29 11.16
C SER A 191 -10.57 -9.76 10.67
N PRO A 192 -10.52 -10.33 9.46
CA PRO A 192 -9.34 -11.04 8.98
C PRO A 192 -8.13 -10.11 8.86
N PRO A 193 -6.94 -10.58 9.24
CA PRO A 193 -5.72 -9.81 9.02
C PRO A 193 -5.55 -9.46 7.56
N THR A 194 -5.40 -8.17 7.30
CA THR A 194 -5.35 -7.60 5.94
C THR A 194 -4.11 -6.73 5.81
N LEU A 195 -3.39 -6.88 4.72
CA LEU A 195 -2.31 -5.98 4.30
C LEU A 195 -2.66 -5.35 2.96
N SER A 196 -2.64 -4.04 2.91
CA SER A 196 -2.84 -3.29 1.68
C SER A 196 -1.66 -2.36 1.43
N VAL A 197 -1.28 -2.23 0.18
CA VAL A 197 -0.30 -1.25 -0.29
C VAL A 197 -0.87 -0.47 -1.45
N MET A 198 -0.57 0.82 -1.48
CA MET A 198 -0.87 1.70 -2.61
C MET A 198 0.39 2.51 -2.92
N MET A 199 0.85 2.45 -4.15
CA MET A 199 1.94 3.31 -4.60
C MET A 199 1.46 4.75 -4.68
N VAL A 200 2.19 5.66 -4.04
CA VAL A 200 1.84 7.10 -4.00
C VAL A 200 2.82 7.95 -4.80
N ALA A 201 4.03 7.47 -5.03
CA ALA A 201 5.02 8.13 -5.86
C ALA A 201 6.11 7.18 -6.37
N LEU A 202 6.77 7.56 -7.46
CA LEU A 202 8.08 7.04 -7.82
C LEU A 202 9.16 7.85 -7.08
N PRO A 203 10.28 7.23 -6.67
CA PRO A 203 11.39 8.01 -6.13
C PRO A 203 11.89 8.95 -7.22
N SER A 204 12.15 10.22 -6.87
CA SER A 204 12.80 11.16 -7.78
C SER A 204 14.13 10.58 -8.23
N VAL A 205 14.35 10.50 -9.54
CA VAL A 205 15.66 10.18 -10.11
C VAL A 205 16.53 11.42 -9.83
N SER A 206 17.46 11.29 -8.89
CA SER A 206 18.47 12.31 -8.62
C SER A 206 19.62 12.19 -9.61
#